data_67005fb0d223029e67327ac7a230fee3
#
_entry.id   67005fb0d223029e67327ac7a230fee3
#
_cell.length_a   1.000
_cell.length_b   1.000
_cell.length_c   1.000
_cell.angle_alpha   90.00
_cell.angle_beta   90.00
_cell.angle_gamma   90.00
#
_symmetry.space_group_name_H-M   'P 1'
#
loop_
_entity.id
_entity.type
_entity.pdbx_description
1 polymer ?
#
loop_
_entity_poly.entity_id
_entity_poly.type
_entity_poly.pdbx_seq_one_letter_code
_entity_poly.pdbx_strand_id
1 'polypeptide(L)'
;MHAIVCVNIMIPFHAFKYSFLHLLPNCLVMDKKAAILKLIPEQGILPLYFNKDEEVSVHVLHALYEAGIKTIEYTNRGEAALKNFARLRRVCDAELNGMYLGIGTIKNGSSAQAFIDAGADYIISPGLVEDAIAVADKNNTLWLPGCMTPTEIIKAEQLGAKIIKLFPGNMLGPAFLSSIKTLFPDLLFMPTGGVELTKESIGGWFKAGVCAVGMGSQLISNAVMEGKQYTALTEATKQAIAIVNESR
;
A
#
# COMPACT_ATOMS: atom_id res chain seq x y z
N MET A 1 68.52 26.60 -22.91
CA MET A 1 67.99 25.87 -24.09
C MET A 1 68.01 24.39 -23.76
N HIS A 2 66.89 23.85 -23.30
CA HIS A 2 66.73 22.41 -23.09
C HIS A 2 65.52 21.96 -23.93
N ALA A 3 65.82 21.12 -24.88
CA ALA A 3 64.84 20.55 -25.82
C ALA A 3 64.02 19.47 -25.09
N ILE A 4 62.69 19.59 -25.13
CA ILE A 4 61.78 18.56 -24.69
C ILE A 4 61.53 17.62 -25.86
N VAL A 5 61.94 16.34 -25.71
CA VAL A 5 61.62 15.26 -26.65
C VAL A 5 60.27 14.70 -26.31
N CYS A 6 59.28 14.89 -27.16
CA CYS A 6 57.99 14.20 -27.09
C CYS A 6 58.14 12.77 -27.63
N VAL A 7 58.00 11.79 -26.74
CA VAL A 7 57.89 10.37 -27.15
C VAL A 7 56.41 10.05 -27.35
N ASN A 8 56.01 9.78 -28.56
CA ASN A 8 54.70 9.28 -28.97
C ASN A 8 54.59 7.79 -28.58
N ILE A 9 53.86 7.46 -27.54
CA ILE A 9 53.51 6.08 -27.22
C ILE A 9 52.12 5.80 -27.81
N MET A 10 52.10 5.07 -28.92
CA MET A 10 50.88 4.46 -29.47
C MET A 10 50.44 3.33 -28.56
N ILE A 11 49.29 3.51 -27.85
CA ILE A 11 48.63 2.45 -27.09
C ILE A 11 47.57 1.80 -28.00
N PRO A 12 47.56 0.47 -28.19
CA PRO A 12 46.60 -0.19 -29.07
C PRO A 12 45.18 -0.19 -28.49
N PHE A 13 44.23 0.09 -29.37
CA PHE A 13 42.79 0.36 -29.11
C PHE A 13 41.94 -0.86 -28.73
N HIS A 14 42.51 -1.88 -28.05
CA HIS A 14 41.80 -3.16 -27.82
C HIS A 14 41.65 -3.60 -26.34
N ALA A 15 41.85 -2.73 -25.34
CA ALA A 15 41.79 -3.13 -23.93
C ALA A 15 40.87 -2.27 -23.04
N PHE A 16 39.82 -1.64 -23.58
CA PHE A 16 38.92 -0.79 -22.79
C PHE A 16 37.46 -1.16 -22.97
N LYS A 17 37.11 -2.44 -22.80
CA LYS A 17 35.69 -2.88 -22.87
C LYS A 17 35.12 -3.50 -21.60
N TYR A 18 35.83 -3.58 -20.50
CA TYR A 18 35.30 -4.17 -19.27
C TYR A 18 35.85 -3.47 -18.01
N SER A 19 35.53 -2.21 -17.75
CA SER A 19 35.80 -1.65 -16.41
C SER A 19 35.10 -0.33 -16.08
N PHE A 20 33.96 0.00 -16.70
CA PHE A 20 33.22 1.22 -16.34
C PHE A 20 31.81 0.95 -15.80
N LEU A 21 31.51 -0.31 -15.43
CA LEU A 21 30.18 -0.68 -14.90
C LEU A 21 30.13 -0.76 -13.37
N HIS A 22 31.18 -0.38 -12.64
CA HIS A 22 31.24 -0.52 -11.18
C HIS A 22 31.40 0.79 -10.40
N LEU A 23 31.15 1.95 -10.99
CA LEU A 23 31.19 3.24 -10.31
C LEU A 23 29.96 4.11 -10.57
N LEU A 24 28.77 3.48 -10.69
CA LEU A 24 27.55 4.20 -10.36
C LEU A 24 27.43 4.15 -8.85
N PRO A 25 27.27 5.31 -8.15
CA PRO A 25 26.93 5.27 -6.75
C PRO A 25 25.68 4.39 -6.63
N ASN A 26 25.68 3.47 -5.65
CA ASN A 26 24.48 2.75 -5.23
C ASN A 26 23.38 3.80 -4.97
N CYS A 27 22.62 4.13 -6.00
CA CYS A 27 21.31 4.69 -5.84
C CYS A 27 20.59 3.56 -5.11
N LEU A 28 20.45 3.68 -3.79
CA LEU A 28 19.67 2.81 -2.94
C LEU A 28 18.26 2.83 -3.55
N VAL A 29 18.00 1.92 -4.48
CA VAL A 29 16.64 1.60 -4.89
C VAL A 29 16.00 1.07 -3.62
N MET A 30 15.29 1.95 -2.92
CA MET A 30 14.62 1.59 -1.69
C MET A 30 13.73 0.39 -2.01
N ASP A 31 13.91 -0.71 -1.29
CA ASP A 31 13.09 -1.91 -1.47
C ASP A 31 11.62 -1.50 -1.43
N LYS A 32 10.84 -1.91 -2.44
CA LYS A 32 9.42 -1.55 -2.57
C LYS A 32 8.65 -1.87 -1.29
N LYS A 33 8.93 -3.00 -0.64
CA LYS A 33 8.33 -3.35 0.66
C LYS A 33 8.62 -2.28 1.71
N ALA A 34 9.87 -1.87 1.84
CA ALA A 34 10.29 -0.86 2.80
C ALA A 34 9.64 0.50 2.50
N ALA A 35 9.52 0.87 1.21
CA ALA A 35 8.85 2.10 0.80
C ALA A 35 7.37 2.11 1.22
N ILE A 36 6.64 1.01 0.99
CA ILE A 36 5.22 0.91 1.34
C ILE A 36 5.02 0.82 2.85
N LEU A 37 5.87 0.07 3.57
CA LEU A 37 5.85 -0.01 5.03
C LEU A 37 6.05 1.35 5.70
N LYS A 38 6.81 2.23 5.09
CA LYS A 38 6.98 3.62 5.53
C LYS A 38 5.79 4.49 5.11
N LEU A 39 5.34 4.36 3.88
CA LEU A 39 4.29 5.20 3.30
C LEU A 39 2.93 5.03 3.99
N ILE A 40 2.50 3.80 4.29
CA ILE A 40 1.20 3.55 4.92
C ILE A 40 1.06 4.31 6.26
N PRO A 41 2.02 4.22 7.22
CA PRO A 41 2.00 5.05 8.41
C PRO A 41 2.09 6.55 8.11
N GLU A 42 2.93 6.99 7.19
CA GLU A 42 3.07 8.41 6.84
C GLU A 42 1.78 8.98 6.26
N GLN A 43 1.10 8.26 5.39
CA GLN A 43 -0.19 8.65 4.85
C GLN A 43 -1.29 8.60 5.91
N GLY A 44 -1.27 7.60 6.81
CA GLY A 44 -2.18 7.44 7.95
C GLY A 44 -3.61 7.08 7.61
N ILE A 45 -3.95 6.99 6.36
CA ILE A 45 -5.23 6.55 5.84
C ILE A 45 -4.99 5.63 4.65
N LEU A 46 -5.68 4.49 4.58
CA LEU A 46 -5.68 3.61 3.43
C LEU A 46 -7.09 3.56 2.84
N PRO A 47 -7.39 4.37 1.80
CA PRO A 47 -8.65 4.28 1.09
C PRO A 47 -8.81 2.92 0.42
N LEU A 48 -10.01 2.34 0.50
CA LEU A 48 -10.29 1.07 -0.15
C LEU A 48 -11.65 1.04 -0.84
N TYR A 49 -11.69 0.47 -2.03
CA TYR A 49 -12.91 0.38 -2.80
C TYR A 49 -12.90 -0.76 -3.83
N PHE A 50 -14.07 -1.02 -4.38
CA PHE A 50 -14.31 -1.80 -5.58
C PHE A 50 -15.44 -1.16 -6.36
N ASN A 51 -15.35 -1.13 -7.67
CA ASN A 51 -16.45 -0.91 -8.57
C ASN A 51 -16.35 -1.86 -9.75
N LYS A 52 -17.47 -2.38 -10.23
CA LYS A 52 -17.51 -3.26 -11.41
C LYS A 52 -17.21 -2.52 -12.72
N ASP A 53 -17.51 -1.21 -12.75
CA ASP A 53 -17.25 -0.33 -13.87
C ASP A 53 -15.77 0.12 -13.83
N GLU A 54 -15.08 -0.11 -14.93
CA GLU A 54 -13.66 0.22 -15.10
C GLU A 54 -13.41 1.72 -15.04
N GLU A 55 -14.24 2.51 -15.75
CA GLU A 55 -14.08 3.97 -15.81
C GLU A 55 -14.39 4.63 -14.47
N VAL A 56 -15.42 4.17 -13.77
CA VAL A 56 -15.68 4.65 -12.40
C VAL A 56 -14.50 4.34 -11.49
N SER A 57 -13.91 3.14 -11.60
CA SER A 57 -12.74 2.77 -10.81
C SER A 57 -11.54 3.68 -11.09
N VAL A 58 -11.30 4.04 -12.35
CA VAL A 58 -10.24 4.98 -12.76
C VAL A 58 -10.48 6.38 -12.20
N HIS A 59 -11.71 6.91 -12.32
CA HIS A 59 -12.02 8.23 -11.80
C HIS A 59 -11.90 8.34 -10.27
N VAL A 60 -12.31 7.28 -9.54
CA VAL A 60 -12.09 7.21 -8.08
C VAL A 60 -10.60 7.26 -7.75
N LEU A 61 -9.77 6.49 -8.48
CA LEU A 61 -8.33 6.50 -8.29
C LEU A 61 -7.71 7.90 -8.50
N HIS A 62 -8.11 8.61 -9.57
CA HIS A 62 -7.67 9.98 -9.82
C HIS A 62 -8.10 10.93 -8.71
N ALA A 63 -9.37 10.88 -8.27
CA ALA A 63 -9.87 11.74 -7.20
C ALA A 63 -9.10 11.56 -5.89
N LEU A 64 -8.75 10.32 -5.55
CA LEU A 64 -7.92 10.01 -4.38
C LEU A 64 -6.49 10.54 -4.54
N TYR A 65 -5.89 10.36 -5.72
CA TYR A 65 -4.54 10.87 -6.01
C TYR A 65 -4.48 12.40 -5.95
N GLU A 66 -5.47 13.10 -6.51
CA GLU A 66 -5.61 14.56 -6.44
C GLU A 66 -5.75 15.08 -5.00
N ALA A 67 -6.35 14.30 -4.12
CA ALA A 67 -6.42 14.60 -2.69
C ALA A 67 -5.09 14.41 -1.96
N GLY A 68 -4.06 13.86 -2.60
CA GLY A 68 -2.74 13.62 -2.03
C GLY A 68 -2.47 12.18 -1.59
N ILE A 69 -3.38 11.24 -1.85
CA ILE A 69 -3.20 9.81 -1.57
C ILE A 69 -2.13 9.23 -2.51
N LYS A 70 -1.23 8.44 -1.95
CA LYS A 70 -0.14 7.75 -2.66
C LYS A 70 -0.20 6.23 -2.56
N THR A 71 -1.10 5.69 -1.75
CA THR A 71 -1.35 4.24 -1.71
C THR A 71 -2.81 3.95 -1.38
N ILE A 72 -3.40 2.99 -2.09
CA ILE A 72 -4.80 2.54 -1.93
C ILE A 72 -4.89 1.02 -1.93
N GLU A 73 -5.99 0.47 -1.40
CA GLU A 73 -6.40 -0.93 -1.54
C GLU A 73 -7.56 -1.02 -2.56
N TYR A 74 -7.33 -1.60 -3.75
CA TYR A 74 -8.45 -2.06 -4.57
C TYR A 74 -8.91 -3.43 -4.06
N THR A 75 -10.22 -3.73 -4.02
CA THR A 75 -10.67 -4.98 -3.39
C THR A 75 -11.18 -6.00 -4.39
N ASN A 76 -10.79 -7.28 -4.23
CA ASN A 76 -11.22 -8.40 -5.04
C ASN A 76 -12.64 -8.86 -4.65
N ARG A 77 -13.65 -8.08 -5.03
CA ARG A 77 -15.08 -8.33 -4.66
C ARG A 77 -15.99 -8.65 -5.85
N GLY A 78 -15.47 -9.09 -6.97
CA GLY A 78 -16.29 -9.46 -8.13
C GLY A 78 -15.46 -9.89 -9.33
N GLU A 79 -16.11 -10.46 -10.34
CA GLU A 79 -15.44 -11.01 -11.54
C GLU A 79 -14.63 -9.95 -12.32
N ALA A 80 -15.07 -8.69 -12.30
CA ALA A 80 -14.35 -7.61 -12.96
C ALA A 80 -13.06 -7.20 -12.23
N ALA A 81 -12.82 -7.68 -10.99
CA ALA A 81 -11.76 -7.14 -10.14
C ALA A 81 -10.38 -7.25 -10.77
N LEU A 82 -10.01 -8.39 -11.31
CA LEU A 82 -8.68 -8.60 -11.90
C LEU A 82 -8.47 -7.74 -13.16
N LYS A 83 -9.46 -7.69 -14.04
CA LYS A 83 -9.42 -6.88 -15.25
C LYS A 83 -9.28 -5.38 -14.90
N ASN A 84 -10.11 -4.90 -13.99
CA ASN A 84 -10.10 -3.51 -13.56
C ASN A 84 -8.79 -3.16 -12.85
N PHE A 85 -8.27 -4.07 -12.01
CA PHE A 85 -6.98 -3.88 -11.34
C PHE A 85 -5.83 -3.69 -12.35
N ALA A 86 -5.77 -4.53 -13.39
CA ALA A 86 -4.77 -4.39 -14.45
C ALA A 86 -4.90 -3.05 -15.21
N ARG A 87 -6.12 -2.52 -15.36
CA ARG A 87 -6.35 -1.18 -15.92
C ARG A 87 -5.84 -0.09 -14.98
N LEU A 88 -6.20 -0.17 -13.68
CA LEU A 88 -5.72 0.76 -12.66
C LEU A 88 -4.20 0.79 -12.57
N ARG A 89 -3.53 -0.38 -12.67
CA ARG A 89 -2.07 -0.45 -12.67
C ARG A 89 -1.48 0.35 -13.83
N ARG A 90 -2.02 0.18 -15.06
CA ARG A 90 -1.57 0.97 -16.23
C ARG A 90 -1.75 2.48 -16.02
N VAL A 91 -2.87 2.90 -15.41
CA VAL A 91 -3.11 4.31 -15.08
C VAL A 91 -2.07 4.81 -14.07
N CYS A 92 -1.82 4.05 -13.00
CA CYS A 92 -0.79 4.41 -12.03
C CYS A 92 0.58 4.60 -12.70
N ASP A 93 0.96 3.67 -13.57
CA ASP A 93 2.28 3.71 -14.24
C ASP A 93 2.42 4.87 -15.22
N ALA A 94 1.33 5.24 -15.91
CA ALA A 94 1.35 6.26 -16.96
C ALA A 94 1.11 7.69 -16.43
N GLU A 95 0.28 7.83 -15.39
CA GLU A 95 -0.32 9.13 -15.04
C GLU A 95 -0.13 9.53 -13.57
N LEU A 96 0.07 8.55 -12.65
CA LEU A 96 0.03 8.81 -11.21
C LEU A 96 1.40 8.51 -10.54
N ASN A 97 2.36 9.36 -10.78
CA ASN A 97 3.73 9.17 -10.31
C ASN A 97 3.80 8.93 -8.79
N GLY A 98 4.47 7.85 -8.40
CA GLY A 98 4.66 7.46 -7.00
C GLY A 98 3.42 6.83 -6.35
N MET A 99 2.40 6.44 -7.13
CA MET A 99 1.22 5.73 -6.63
C MET A 99 1.48 4.23 -6.47
N TYR A 100 1.28 3.70 -5.27
CA TYR A 100 1.29 2.27 -4.99
C TYR A 100 -0.13 1.72 -4.97
N LEU A 101 -0.33 0.60 -5.68
CA LEU A 101 -1.62 -0.04 -5.82
C LEU A 101 -1.63 -1.40 -5.13
N GLY A 102 -2.32 -1.49 -3.99
CA GLY A 102 -2.54 -2.72 -3.26
C GLY A 102 -3.84 -3.43 -3.69
N ILE A 103 -3.88 -4.72 -3.44
CA ILE A 103 -5.08 -5.53 -3.64
C ILE A 103 -5.55 -6.14 -2.33
N GLY A 104 -6.83 -5.95 -2.00
CA GLY A 104 -7.46 -6.53 -0.82
C GLY A 104 -8.44 -7.65 -1.13
N THR A 105 -8.97 -8.25 -0.05
CA THR A 105 -9.89 -9.39 -0.13
C THR A 105 -9.24 -10.61 -0.80
N ILE A 106 -7.94 -10.79 -0.59
CA ILE A 106 -7.22 -11.98 -1.04
C ILE A 106 -7.47 -13.11 -0.04
N LYS A 107 -8.03 -14.23 -0.52
CA LYS A 107 -8.48 -15.35 0.31
C LYS A 107 -7.81 -16.69 -0.04
N ASN A 108 -6.88 -16.71 -0.99
CA ASN A 108 -6.10 -17.90 -1.36
C ASN A 108 -4.87 -17.49 -2.18
N GLY A 109 -3.91 -18.43 -2.30
CA GLY A 109 -2.66 -18.22 -3.02
C GLY A 109 -2.83 -18.00 -4.52
N SER A 110 -3.81 -18.66 -5.16
CA SER A 110 -4.05 -18.48 -6.61
C SER A 110 -4.50 -17.06 -6.95
N SER A 111 -5.38 -16.48 -6.13
CA SER A 111 -5.76 -15.07 -6.27
C SER A 111 -4.57 -14.15 -5.98
N ALA A 112 -3.77 -14.45 -4.93
CA ALA A 112 -2.56 -13.67 -4.64
C ALA A 112 -1.63 -13.61 -5.86
N GLN A 113 -1.32 -14.77 -6.48
CA GLN A 113 -0.45 -14.84 -7.65
C GLN A 113 -1.03 -14.04 -8.83
N ALA A 114 -2.32 -14.23 -9.15
CA ALA A 114 -2.95 -13.55 -10.29
C ALA A 114 -2.88 -12.02 -10.17
N PHE A 115 -3.08 -11.46 -8.98
CA PHE A 115 -2.97 -10.01 -8.78
C PHE A 115 -1.53 -9.51 -8.69
N ILE A 116 -0.60 -10.30 -8.17
CA ILE A 116 0.83 -9.97 -8.22
C ILE A 116 1.29 -9.92 -9.68
N ASP A 117 0.89 -10.88 -10.52
CA ASP A 117 1.20 -10.91 -11.95
C ASP A 117 0.56 -9.71 -12.68
N ALA A 118 -0.59 -9.21 -12.20
CA ALA A 118 -1.22 -7.99 -12.70
C ALA A 118 -0.58 -6.70 -12.14
N GLY A 119 0.49 -6.79 -11.35
CA GLY A 119 1.26 -5.66 -10.86
C GLY A 119 0.85 -5.11 -9.51
N ALA A 120 0.27 -5.92 -8.62
CA ALA A 120 0.01 -5.51 -7.25
C ALA A 120 1.33 -5.21 -6.51
N ASP A 121 1.38 -4.04 -5.87
CA ASP A 121 2.54 -3.63 -5.08
C ASP A 121 2.54 -4.28 -3.69
N TYR A 122 1.37 -4.62 -3.18
CA TYR A 122 1.17 -5.36 -1.93
C TYR A 122 -0.19 -6.05 -1.92
N ILE A 123 -0.35 -7.05 -1.04
CA ILE A 123 -1.61 -7.77 -0.87
C ILE A 123 -2.15 -7.63 0.55
N ILE A 124 -3.48 -7.60 0.68
CA ILE A 124 -4.19 -7.57 1.95
C ILE A 124 -5.24 -8.68 1.97
N SER A 125 -5.25 -9.46 3.05
CA SER A 125 -6.26 -10.49 3.26
C SER A 125 -7.26 -10.10 4.37
N PRO A 126 -8.49 -10.62 4.32
CA PRO A 126 -9.47 -10.38 5.39
C PRO A 126 -9.21 -11.22 6.65
N GLY A 127 -8.34 -12.19 6.57
CA GLY A 127 -7.92 -13.09 7.64
C GLY A 127 -6.49 -13.55 7.42
N LEU A 128 -5.99 -14.42 8.27
CA LEU A 128 -4.67 -15.04 8.13
C LEU A 128 -4.74 -16.16 7.07
N VAL A 129 -4.19 -15.92 5.88
CA VAL A 129 -4.27 -16.80 4.70
C VAL A 129 -2.87 -17.26 4.34
N GLU A 130 -2.43 -18.39 4.89
CA GLU A 130 -1.03 -18.85 4.83
C GLU A 130 -0.55 -19.14 3.40
N ASP A 131 -1.37 -19.69 2.51
CA ASP A 131 -1.01 -19.92 1.11
C ASP A 131 -0.82 -18.62 0.33
N ALA A 132 -1.60 -17.58 0.63
CA ALA A 132 -1.40 -16.26 0.03
C ALA A 132 -0.12 -15.58 0.56
N ILE A 133 0.21 -15.78 1.85
CA ILE A 133 1.45 -15.31 2.45
C ILE A 133 2.65 -15.97 1.77
N ALA A 134 2.63 -17.30 1.61
CA ALA A 134 3.70 -18.04 0.94
C ALA A 134 3.93 -17.55 -0.52
N VAL A 135 2.86 -17.21 -1.24
CA VAL A 135 2.94 -16.62 -2.59
C VAL A 135 3.55 -15.22 -2.53
N ALA A 136 3.14 -14.38 -1.59
CA ALA A 136 3.67 -13.03 -1.43
C ALA A 136 5.18 -13.05 -1.12
N ASP A 137 5.61 -13.91 -0.20
CA ASP A 137 7.03 -14.05 0.16
C ASP A 137 7.88 -14.54 -1.01
N LYS A 138 7.40 -15.53 -1.77
CA LYS A 138 8.06 -16.02 -2.98
C LYS A 138 8.27 -14.92 -4.03
N ASN A 139 7.33 -13.98 -4.12
CA ASN A 139 7.38 -12.87 -5.08
C ASN A 139 7.98 -11.59 -4.48
N ASN A 140 8.55 -11.64 -3.28
CA ASN A 140 9.04 -10.46 -2.55
C ASN A 140 7.99 -9.32 -2.46
N THR A 141 6.70 -9.68 -2.31
CA THR A 141 5.58 -8.74 -2.20
C THR A 141 5.20 -8.54 -0.73
N LEU A 142 4.94 -7.29 -0.32
CA LEU A 142 4.45 -7.00 1.03
C LEU A 142 3.03 -7.58 1.18
N TRP A 143 2.75 -8.15 2.37
CA TRP A 143 1.43 -8.64 2.72
C TRP A 143 0.99 -8.12 4.09
N LEU A 144 -0.31 -7.83 4.22
CA LEU A 144 -0.97 -7.34 5.41
C LEU A 144 -2.12 -8.29 5.76
N PRO A 145 -1.94 -9.18 6.76
CA PRO A 145 -3.00 -10.11 7.16
C PRO A 145 -4.10 -9.41 7.95
N GLY A 146 -5.36 -9.82 7.72
CA GLY A 146 -6.47 -9.53 8.61
C GLY A 146 -6.39 -10.41 9.85
N CYS A 147 -6.59 -9.81 11.03
CA CYS A 147 -6.65 -10.54 12.30
C CYS A 147 -7.77 -9.94 13.17
N MET A 148 -8.42 -10.81 13.94
CA MET A 148 -9.45 -10.44 14.91
C MET A 148 -9.08 -10.84 16.34
N THR A 149 -8.17 -11.80 16.50
CA THR A 149 -7.82 -12.37 17.80
C THR A 149 -6.32 -12.29 18.08
N PRO A 150 -5.90 -12.28 19.36
CA PRO A 150 -4.48 -12.34 19.72
C PRO A 150 -3.77 -13.59 19.13
N THR A 151 -4.45 -14.73 19.02
CA THR A 151 -3.89 -15.95 18.45
C THR A 151 -3.50 -15.75 16.98
N GLU A 152 -4.36 -15.12 16.18
CA GLU A 152 -4.06 -14.80 14.78
C GLU A 152 -2.92 -13.77 14.67
N ILE A 153 -2.89 -12.76 15.56
CA ILE A 153 -1.82 -11.76 15.59
C ILE A 153 -0.47 -12.41 15.92
N ILE A 154 -0.41 -13.30 16.93
CA ILE A 154 0.81 -14.06 17.27
C ILE A 154 1.29 -14.87 16.05
N LYS A 155 0.39 -15.58 15.39
CA LYS A 155 0.73 -16.36 14.21
C LYS A 155 1.21 -15.47 13.05
N ALA A 156 0.57 -14.34 12.81
CA ALA A 156 0.98 -13.37 11.80
C ALA A 156 2.38 -12.79 12.09
N GLU A 157 2.66 -12.46 13.36
CA GLU A 157 3.98 -11.98 13.80
C GLU A 157 5.07 -13.04 13.56
N GLN A 158 4.81 -14.30 13.93
CA GLN A 158 5.72 -15.43 13.68
C GLN A 158 6.01 -15.65 12.20
N LEU A 159 5.04 -15.36 11.32
CA LEU A 159 5.19 -15.40 9.86
C LEU A 159 5.86 -14.14 9.30
N GLY A 160 6.21 -13.15 10.14
CA GLY A 160 6.96 -11.97 9.73
C GLY A 160 6.12 -10.74 9.35
N ALA A 161 4.80 -10.73 9.66
CA ALA A 161 3.96 -9.55 9.45
C ALA A 161 4.56 -8.29 10.11
N LYS A 162 4.40 -7.14 9.47
CA LYS A 162 4.82 -5.85 10.00
C LYS A 162 3.63 -4.93 10.29
N ILE A 163 2.58 -5.05 9.50
CA ILE A 163 1.32 -4.33 9.68
C ILE A 163 0.21 -5.36 9.77
N ILE A 164 -0.61 -5.28 10.82
CA ILE A 164 -1.80 -6.11 11.02
C ILE A 164 -3.03 -5.29 10.68
N LYS A 165 -3.85 -5.80 9.76
CA LYS A 165 -5.20 -5.27 9.52
C LYS A 165 -6.13 -5.80 10.60
N LEU A 166 -6.60 -4.94 11.50
CA LEU A 166 -7.65 -5.30 12.44
C LEU A 166 -9.01 -5.33 11.72
N PHE A 167 -9.59 -6.52 11.57
CA PHE A 167 -10.81 -6.70 10.77
C PHE A 167 -11.76 -7.74 11.38
N PRO A 168 -13.07 -7.43 11.49
CA PRO A 168 -13.72 -6.16 11.20
C PRO A 168 -13.50 -5.11 12.31
N GLY A 169 -13.08 -3.90 11.96
CA GLY A 169 -12.72 -2.86 12.92
C GLY A 169 -13.89 -2.42 13.81
N ASN A 170 -15.10 -2.32 13.25
CA ASN A 170 -16.31 -1.94 14.01
C ASN A 170 -16.70 -2.95 15.10
N MET A 171 -16.31 -4.21 14.96
CA MET A 171 -16.57 -5.23 15.99
C MET A 171 -15.53 -5.18 17.10
N LEU A 172 -14.28 -4.83 16.77
CA LEU A 172 -13.18 -4.77 17.73
C LEU A 172 -13.17 -3.46 18.52
N GLY A 173 -13.23 -2.33 17.83
CA GLY A 173 -13.14 -1.01 18.43
C GLY A 173 -11.74 -0.64 18.93
N PRO A 174 -11.48 0.65 19.21
CA PRO A 174 -10.18 1.12 19.72
C PRO A 174 -9.78 0.48 21.07
N ALA A 175 -10.75 0.14 21.92
CA ALA A 175 -10.51 -0.47 23.24
C ALA A 175 -9.83 -1.84 23.13
N PHE A 176 -10.18 -2.64 22.12
CA PHE A 176 -9.51 -3.90 21.86
C PHE A 176 -8.01 -3.68 21.62
N LEU A 177 -7.65 -2.77 20.72
CA LEU A 177 -6.26 -2.49 20.43
C LEU A 177 -5.51 -1.97 21.65
N SER A 178 -6.11 -1.03 22.39
CA SER A 178 -5.49 -0.50 23.62
C SER A 178 -5.16 -1.59 24.62
N SER A 179 -5.98 -2.66 24.68
CA SER A 179 -5.81 -3.77 25.61
C SER A 179 -4.68 -4.72 25.20
N ILE A 180 -4.35 -4.82 23.91
CA ILE A 180 -3.38 -5.81 23.42
C ILE A 180 -2.09 -5.20 22.88
N LYS A 181 -2.07 -3.89 22.58
CA LYS A 181 -0.96 -3.22 21.89
C LYS A 181 0.41 -3.46 22.55
N THR A 182 0.44 -3.46 23.88
CA THR A 182 1.68 -3.66 24.65
C THR A 182 2.26 -5.07 24.53
N LEU A 183 1.45 -6.04 24.10
CA LEU A 183 1.91 -7.41 23.83
C LEU A 183 2.66 -7.53 22.50
N PHE A 184 2.50 -6.55 21.61
CA PHE A 184 3.04 -6.55 20.25
C PHE A 184 3.73 -5.22 19.94
N PRO A 185 4.86 -4.91 20.60
CA PRO A 185 5.52 -3.59 20.49
C PRO A 185 6.04 -3.30 19.08
N ASP A 186 6.45 -4.35 18.35
CA ASP A 186 7.07 -4.23 17.02
C ASP A 186 6.06 -4.30 15.85
N LEU A 187 4.77 -4.53 16.15
CA LEU A 187 3.72 -4.56 15.15
C LEU A 187 3.01 -3.21 15.00
N LEU A 188 2.73 -2.86 13.77
CA LEU A 188 1.84 -1.77 13.40
C LEU A 188 0.43 -2.30 13.17
N PHE A 189 -0.58 -1.49 13.51
CA PHE A 189 -1.99 -1.88 13.42
C PHE A 189 -2.78 -0.89 12.58
N MET A 190 -3.69 -1.41 11.75
CA MET A 190 -4.56 -0.64 10.88
C MET A 190 -5.97 -1.24 10.90
N PRO A 191 -6.95 -0.61 11.56
CA PRO A 191 -8.33 -1.08 11.53
C PRO A 191 -8.95 -0.86 10.15
N THR A 192 -9.82 -1.76 9.75
CA THR A 192 -10.65 -1.63 8.55
C THR A 192 -12.07 -2.09 8.85
N GLY A 193 -13.05 -1.30 8.41
CA GLY A 193 -14.47 -1.52 8.64
C GLY A 193 -15.00 -0.66 9.78
N GLY A 194 -16.00 0.18 9.44
CA GLY A 194 -16.68 1.05 10.39
C GLY A 194 -15.90 2.28 10.88
N VAL A 195 -14.76 2.60 10.28
CA VAL A 195 -14.07 3.87 10.54
C VAL A 195 -14.83 4.98 9.84
N GLU A 196 -15.44 5.87 10.59
CA GLU A 196 -16.24 7.00 10.09
C GLU A 196 -15.35 8.22 9.85
N LEU A 197 -15.80 9.11 8.95
CA LEU A 197 -15.13 10.37 8.62
C LEU A 197 -15.43 11.43 9.70
N THR A 198 -15.08 11.14 10.94
CA THR A 198 -15.24 12.03 12.09
C THR A 198 -13.98 12.07 12.95
N LYS A 199 -13.77 13.19 13.66
CA LYS A 199 -12.64 13.33 14.60
C LYS A 199 -12.71 12.29 15.73
N GLU A 200 -13.90 11.95 16.17
CA GLU A 200 -14.13 10.97 17.23
C GLU A 200 -13.70 9.57 16.78
N SER A 201 -14.13 9.15 15.59
CA SER A 201 -13.82 7.82 15.08
C SER A 201 -12.34 7.68 14.73
N ILE A 202 -11.80 8.57 13.91
CA ILE A 202 -10.39 8.54 13.49
C ILE A 202 -9.48 8.77 14.70
N GLY A 203 -9.72 9.83 15.48
CA GLY A 203 -8.91 10.18 16.66
C GLY A 203 -8.94 9.09 17.73
N GLY A 204 -10.08 8.42 17.94
CA GLY A 204 -10.17 7.27 18.85
C GLY A 204 -9.23 6.13 18.48
N TRP A 205 -9.11 5.82 17.20
CA TRP A 205 -8.17 4.81 16.71
C TRP A 205 -6.72 5.25 16.86
N PHE A 206 -6.35 6.48 16.48
CA PHE A 206 -4.99 6.99 16.66
C PHE A 206 -4.59 7.04 18.13
N LYS A 207 -5.50 7.44 19.02
CA LYS A 207 -5.25 7.39 20.48
C LYS A 207 -5.01 5.96 20.99
N ALA A 208 -5.64 4.96 20.37
CA ALA A 208 -5.39 3.54 20.67
C ALA A 208 -4.05 3.03 20.10
N GLY A 209 -3.36 3.80 19.25
CA GLY A 209 -2.02 3.51 18.76
C GLY A 209 -1.97 2.81 17.39
N VAL A 210 -2.93 3.09 16.50
CA VAL A 210 -2.85 2.64 15.10
C VAL A 210 -1.84 3.46 14.31
N CYS A 211 -1.28 2.89 13.26
CA CYS A 211 -0.41 3.59 12.32
C CYS A 211 -1.18 4.25 11.17
N ALA A 212 -2.34 3.70 10.83
CA ALA A 212 -3.22 4.19 9.78
C ALA A 212 -4.65 3.66 10.02
N VAL A 213 -5.63 4.20 9.29
CA VAL A 213 -7.01 3.71 9.26
C VAL A 213 -7.41 3.32 7.84
N GLY A 214 -8.00 2.13 7.67
CA GLY A 214 -8.58 1.68 6.40
C GLY A 214 -10.00 2.21 6.24
N MET A 215 -10.25 3.05 5.24
CA MET A 215 -11.55 3.69 5.01
C MET A 215 -12.17 3.26 3.68
N GLY A 216 -13.24 2.50 3.75
CA GLY A 216 -14.04 2.05 2.59
C GLY A 216 -15.29 2.91 2.36
N SER A 217 -16.46 2.30 2.52
CA SER A 217 -17.76 2.91 2.19
C SER A 217 -18.10 4.20 2.95
N GLN A 218 -17.47 4.45 4.08
CA GLN A 218 -17.64 5.71 4.83
C GLN A 218 -16.94 6.90 4.14
N LEU A 219 -15.96 6.64 3.27
CA LEU A 219 -15.29 7.63 2.44
C LEU A 219 -15.72 7.50 0.98
N ILE A 220 -15.74 6.28 0.45
CA ILE A 220 -16.01 5.97 -0.97
C ILE A 220 -17.32 5.17 -1.02
N SER A 221 -18.45 5.88 -0.84
CA SER A 221 -19.76 5.25 -0.84
C SER A 221 -20.23 4.87 -2.25
N ASN A 222 -21.17 3.91 -2.33
CA ASN A 222 -21.81 3.60 -3.61
C ASN A 222 -22.48 4.83 -4.22
N ALA A 223 -23.13 5.67 -3.42
CA ALA A 223 -23.78 6.89 -3.91
C ALA A 223 -22.77 7.87 -4.55
N VAL A 224 -21.56 8.01 -4.01
CA VAL A 224 -20.49 8.82 -4.60
C VAL A 224 -20.05 8.26 -5.94
N MET A 225 -19.89 6.94 -6.05
CA MET A 225 -19.46 6.28 -7.29
C MET A 225 -20.56 6.31 -8.35
N GLU A 226 -21.80 5.97 -8.01
CA GLU A 226 -22.96 5.98 -8.91
C GLU A 226 -23.31 7.39 -9.38
N GLY A 227 -23.23 8.37 -8.48
CA GLY A 227 -23.45 9.78 -8.77
C GLY A 227 -22.25 10.47 -9.44
N LYS A 228 -21.13 9.75 -9.66
CA LYS A 228 -19.87 10.30 -10.24
C LYS A 228 -19.39 11.57 -9.53
N GLN A 229 -19.54 11.61 -8.20
CA GLN A 229 -19.24 12.79 -7.37
C GLN A 229 -17.74 12.86 -7.02
N TYR A 230 -16.87 12.84 -8.02
CA TYR A 230 -15.43 12.70 -7.81
C TYR A 230 -14.79 13.91 -7.13
N THR A 231 -15.25 15.14 -7.44
CA THR A 231 -14.80 16.35 -6.75
C THR A 231 -15.16 16.31 -5.25
N ALA A 232 -16.38 15.87 -4.92
CA ALA A 232 -16.79 15.71 -3.53
C ALA A 232 -15.94 14.63 -2.81
N LEU A 233 -15.58 13.55 -3.52
CA LEU A 233 -14.66 12.53 -3.00
C LEU A 233 -13.26 13.10 -2.72
N THR A 234 -12.72 13.92 -3.62
CA THR A 234 -11.44 14.60 -3.42
C THR A 234 -11.47 15.45 -2.16
N GLU A 235 -12.50 16.27 -1.95
CA GLU A 235 -12.63 17.12 -0.76
C GLU A 235 -12.85 16.33 0.53
N ALA A 236 -13.68 15.29 0.51
CA ALA A 236 -13.86 14.38 1.65
C ALA A 236 -12.55 13.67 2.03
N THR A 237 -11.75 13.30 1.02
CA THR A 237 -10.45 12.66 1.25
C THR A 237 -9.44 13.65 1.87
N LYS A 238 -9.40 14.90 1.41
CA LYS A 238 -8.59 15.95 2.03
C LYS A 238 -9.00 16.19 3.50
N GLN A 239 -10.30 16.21 3.77
CA GLN A 239 -10.82 16.30 5.14
C GLN A 239 -10.35 15.12 6.00
N ALA A 240 -10.42 13.89 5.48
CA ALA A 240 -9.93 12.70 6.18
C ALA A 240 -8.43 12.82 6.53
N ILE A 241 -7.62 13.26 5.57
CA ILE A 241 -6.17 13.50 5.77
C ILE A 241 -5.94 14.56 6.86
N ALA A 242 -6.71 15.65 6.85
CA ALA A 242 -6.60 16.70 7.86
C ALA A 242 -6.92 16.15 9.27
N ILE A 243 -8.01 15.40 9.42
CA ILE A 243 -8.37 14.76 10.70
C ILE A 243 -7.28 13.79 11.16
N VAL A 244 -6.72 12.99 10.27
CA VAL A 244 -5.59 12.09 10.57
C VAL A 244 -4.40 12.87 11.10
N ASN A 245 -4.02 13.97 10.45
CA ASN A 245 -2.88 14.80 10.86
C ASN A 245 -3.09 15.48 12.22
N GLU A 246 -4.32 15.86 12.56
CA GLU A 246 -4.69 16.42 13.86
C GLU A 246 -4.75 15.35 14.98
N SER A 247 -4.84 14.07 14.61
CA SER A 247 -5.06 12.95 15.55
C SER A 247 -3.78 12.23 15.95
N ARG A 248 -2.64 12.58 15.38
CA ARG A 248 -1.31 11.97 15.59
C ARG A 248 -0.54 12.58 16.73
#